data_350677f76807eed82426fda1facef073
#
_entry.id   350677f76807eed82426fda1facef073
#
_cell.length_a   1.000
_cell.length_b   1.000
_cell.length_c   1.000
_cell.angle_alpha   90.00
_cell.angle_beta   90.00
_cell.angle_gamma   90.00
#
_symmetry.space_group_name_H-M   'P 1'
#
loop_
_entity.id
_entity.type
_entity.pdbx_description
1 polymer ?
#
loop_
_entity_poly.entity_id
_entity_poly.type
_entity_poly.pdbx_seq_one_letter_code
_entity_poly.pdbx_strand_id
1 'polypeptide(L)'
;TTCARIFAKTINCQNLSADVEACNECESCKSFNNSTSFNIFELDAASNNSVDDIRQLIDQVRIPPQVGKYSVYIIDEVHMLSQQAFNAFLKTLEEPPRHAIFILATTEKHKIIPTIISRCQIFDFNRIKIDDIVRQLTNVAQKEGITIEPEAANVIATKASGGLRDALSIFDQIVSFSGKNVT
;
A
#
# COMPACT_ATOMS: atom_id res chain seq x y z
N THR A 1 -1.51 -1.79 1.59
CA THR A 1 -1.16 -0.61 0.73
C THR A 1 0.34 -0.51 0.45
N THR A 2 1.26 -0.56 1.46
CA THR A 2 2.72 -0.36 1.26
C THR A 2 3.33 -1.32 0.23
N CYS A 3 3.05 -2.63 0.32
CA CYS A 3 3.54 -3.61 -0.65
C CYS A 3 3.01 -3.34 -2.07
N ALA A 4 1.75 -2.91 -2.19
CA ALA A 4 1.17 -2.51 -3.46
C ALA A 4 1.93 -1.33 -4.09
N ARG A 5 2.28 -0.32 -3.30
CA ARG A 5 3.07 0.85 -3.74
C ARG A 5 4.48 0.46 -4.17
N ILE A 6 5.16 -0.40 -3.39
CA ILE A 6 6.50 -0.92 -3.74
C ILE A 6 6.42 -1.69 -5.06
N PHE A 7 5.46 -2.59 -5.21
CA PHE A 7 5.26 -3.36 -6.43
C PHE A 7 5.00 -2.45 -7.64
N ALA A 8 4.07 -1.50 -7.52
CA ALA A 8 3.74 -0.54 -8.59
C ALA A 8 4.96 0.26 -9.06
N LYS A 9 5.80 0.70 -8.11
CA LYS A 9 7.06 1.39 -8.40
C LYS A 9 8.06 0.48 -9.11
N THR A 10 8.21 -0.75 -8.63
CA THR A 10 9.16 -1.74 -9.16
C THR A 10 8.85 -2.10 -10.61
N ILE A 11 7.59 -2.40 -10.95
CA ILE A 11 7.22 -2.80 -12.33
C ILE A 11 7.34 -1.67 -13.35
N ASN A 12 7.32 -0.40 -12.90
CA ASN A 12 7.52 0.77 -13.74
C ASN A 12 8.97 1.31 -13.69
N CYS A 13 9.84 0.68 -12.91
CA CYS A 13 11.25 1.06 -12.84
C CYS A 13 11.96 0.74 -14.15
N GLN A 14 12.74 1.71 -14.64
CA GLN A 14 13.51 1.57 -15.89
C GLN A 14 14.79 0.76 -15.68
N ASN A 15 15.36 0.79 -14.47
CA ASN A 15 16.63 0.15 -14.12
C ASN A 15 16.49 -0.59 -12.79
N LEU A 16 16.03 -1.83 -12.83
CA LEU A 16 15.94 -2.66 -11.63
C LEU A 16 17.34 -3.04 -11.12
N SER A 17 17.50 -3.15 -9.79
CA SER A 17 18.67 -3.74 -9.19
C SER A 17 18.77 -5.25 -9.44
N ALA A 18 19.91 -5.86 -9.11
CA ALA A 18 20.07 -7.32 -9.21
C ALA A 18 19.06 -8.09 -8.33
N ASP A 19 18.61 -7.48 -7.22
CA ASP A 19 17.61 -8.03 -6.30
C ASP A 19 16.16 -7.71 -6.70
N VAL A 20 15.94 -7.22 -7.93
CA VAL A 20 14.63 -6.84 -8.47
C VAL A 20 13.97 -5.68 -7.68
N GLU A 21 14.76 -4.83 -7.06
CA GLU A 21 14.27 -3.62 -6.38
C GLU A 21 14.31 -2.39 -7.31
N ALA A 22 13.41 -1.44 -7.05
CA ALA A 22 13.36 -0.18 -7.78
C ALA A 22 14.62 0.66 -7.51
N CYS A 23 15.24 1.18 -8.58
CA CYS A 23 16.53 1.90 -8.49
C CYS A 23 16.48 3.23 -7.73
N ASN A 24 15.32 3.82 -7.50
CA ASN A 24 15.09 5.14 -6.89
C ASN A 24 15.67 6.35 -7.65
N GLU A 25 16.34 6.15 -8.78
CA GLU A 25 17.08 7.20 -9.52
C GLU A 25 16.46 7.53 -10.87
N CYS A 26 15.77 6.59 -11.52
CA CYS A 26 15.14 6.83 -12.82
C CYS A 26 13.94 7.78 -12.68
N GLU A 27 13.51 8.35 -13.79
CA GLU A 27 12.40 9.32 -13.84
C GLU A 27 11.12 8.77 -13.21
N SER A 28 10.75 7.52 -13.52
CA SER A 28 9.59 6.85 -12.95
C SER A 28 9.69 6.70 -11.42
N CYS A 29 10.86 6.34 -10.90
CA CYS A 29 11.06 6.24 -9.45
C CYS A 29 11.03 7.59 -8.75
N LYS A 30 11.64 8.63 -9.35
CA LYS A 30 11.63 9.99 -8.80
C LYS A 30 10.24 10.60 -8.79
N SER A 31 9.48 10.45 -9.88
CA SER A 31 8.09 10.94 -9.92
C SER A 31 7.20 10.25 -8.89
N PHE A 32 7.39 8.94 -8.70
CA PHE A 32 6.67 8.20 -7.65
C PHE A 32 7.03 8.69 -6.24
N ASN A 33 8.32 8.85 -5.95
CA ASN A 33 8.78 9.33 -4.64
C ASN A 33 8.27 10.72 -4.30
N ASN A 34 8.10 11.58 -5.32
CA ASN A 34 7.59 12.94 -5.19
C ASN A 34 6.05 13.02 -5.25
N SER A 35 5.34 11.87 -5.29
CA SER A 35 3.88 11.79 -5.44
C SER A 35 3.34 12.49 -6.70
N THR A 36 4.15 12.54 -7.75
CA THR A 36 3.81 13.14 -9.05
C THR A 36 3.76 12.11 -10.18
N SER A 37 3.57 10.84 -9.85
CA SER A 37 3.49 9.78 -10.85
C SER A 37 2.21 9.88 -11.66
N PHE A 38 2.33 9.88 -12.98
CA PHE A 38 1.19 9.83 -13.90
C PHE A 38 0.71 8.40 -14.20
N ASN A 39 1.38 7.39 -13.65
CA ASN A 39 1.11 5.98 -13.95
C ASN A 39 0.62 5.18 -12.75
N ILE A 40 0.69 5.74 -11.54
CA ILE A 40 0.28 5.05 -10.33
C ILE A 40 -0.79 5.89 -9.66
N PHE A 41 -2.00 5.33 -9.63
CA PHE A 41 -3.19 5.96 -9.11
C PHE A 41 -3.61 5.23 -7.84
N GLU A 42 -3.82 5.97 -6.76
CA GLU A 42 -4.29 5.44 -5.50
C GLU A 42 -5.68 6.00 -5.21
N LEU A 43 -6.64 5.11 -4.98
CA LEU A 43 -8.01 5.42 -4.61
C LEU A 43 -8.30 4.77 -3.26
N ASP A 44 -8.74 5.56 -2.30
CA ASP A 44 -9.33 5.07 -1.06
C ASP A 44 -10.84 4.88 -1.26
N ALA A 45 -11.30 3.63 -1.26
CA ALA A 45 -12.71 3.33 -1.45
C ALA A 45 -13.59 3.74 -0.26
N ALA A 46 -13.02 4.02 0.91
CA ALA A 46 -13.79 4.56 2.03
C ALA A 46 -14.28 5.99 1.72
N SER A 47 -13.47 6.77 1.01
CA SER A 47 -13.78 8.16 0.62
C SER A 47 -14.41 8.27 -0.77
N ASN A 48 -14.15 7.31 -1.67
CA ASN A 48 -14.57 7.31 -3.09
C ASN A 48 -15.30 6.01 -3.42
N ASN A 49 -16.50 5.85 -2.92
CA ASN A 49 -17.27 4.59 -3.02
C ASN A 49 -18.43 4.64 -4.01
N SER A 50 -18.64 5.76 -4.67
CA SER A 50 -19.74 5.94 -5.59
C SER A 50 -19.51 5.28 -6.96
N VAL A 51 -20.60 5.07 -7.69
CA VAL A 51 -20.53 4.56 -9.07
C VAL A 51 -19.80 5.53 -9.98
N ASP A 52 -19.94 6.83 -9.74
CA ASP A 52 -19.36 7.85 -10.61
C ASP A 52 -17.85 7.96 -10.41
N ASP A 53 -17.34 7.78 -9.18
CA ASP A 53 -15.90 7.69 -8.91
C ASP A 53 -15.28 6.52 -9.68
N ILE A 54 -15.92 5.36 -9.65
CA ILE A 54 -15.44 4.17 -10.38
C ILE A 54 -15.56 4.34 -11.89
N ARG A 55 -16.59 5.02 -12.40
CA ARG A 55 -16.69 5.33 -13.83
C ARG A 55 -15.57 6.24 -14.30
N GLN A 56 -15.23 7.27 -13.54
CA GLN A 56 -14.09 8.15 -13.84
C GLN A 56 -12.78 7.36 -13.88
N LEU A 57 -12.57 6.46 -12.92
CA LEU A 57 -11.41 5.57 -12.91
C LEU A 57 -11.38 4.67 -14.15
N ILE A 58 -12.51 4.06 -14.54
CA ILE A 58 -12.62 3.21 -15.74
C ILE A 58 -12.28 4.00 -17.00
N ASP A 59 -12.70 5.25 -17.12
CA ASP A 59 -12.38 6.09 -18.28
C ASP A 59 -10.89 6.42 -18.34
N GLN A 60 -10.25 6.67 -17.20
CA GLN A 60 -8.78 6.81 -17.11
C GLN A 60 -8.03 5.54 -17.51
N VAL A 61 -8.54 4.37 -17.12
CA VAL A 61 -7.93 3.07 -17.43
C VAL A 61 -7.78 2.82 -18.94
N ARG A 62 -8.65 3.39 -19.74
CA ARG A 62 -8.62 3.26 -21.21
C ARG A 62 -7.45 4.01 -21.87
N ILE A 63 -6.86 4.96 -21.15
CA ILE A 63 -5.78 5.79 -21.66
C ILE A 63 -4.45 5.09 -21.35
N PRO A 64 -3.64 4.73 -22.36
CA PRO A 64 -2.33 4.13 -22.12
C PRO A 64 -1.38 5.12 -21.44
N PRO A 65 -0.42 4.62 -20.63
CA PRO A 65 0.56 5.47 -19.96
C PRO A 65 1.44 6.21 -20.97
N GLN A 66 1.70 7.49 -20.70
CA GLN A 66 2.61 8.29 -21.53
C GLN A 66 4.08 8.00 -21.21
N VAL A 67 4.38 7.66 -19.97
CA VAL A 67 5.72 7.33 -19.46
C VAL A 67 5.63 6.02 -18.69
N GLY A 68 6.62 5.13 -18.87
CA GLY A 68 6.62 3.82 -18.22
C GLY A 68 5.83 2.75 -18.98
N LYS A 69 5.69 1.59 -18.37
CA LYS A 69 5.15 0.41 -19.04
C LYS A 69 3.71 0.12 -18.68
N TYR A 70 3.33 0.39 -17.44
CA TYR A 70 2.02 0.05 -16.89
C TYR A 70 1.37 1.23 -16.18
N SER A 71 0.05 1.34 -16.32
CA SER A 71 -0.79 2.14 -15.42
C SER A 71 -1.26 1.24 -14.28
N VAL A 72 -0.95 1.61 -13.04
CA VAL A 72 -1.28 0.81 -11.84
C VAL A 72 -2.34 1.54 -11.05
N TYR A 73 -3.42 0.85 -10.76
CA TYR A 73 -4.56 1.35 -10.00
C TYR A 73 -4.65 0.60 -8.67
N ILE A 74 -4.28 1.27 -7.59
CA ILE A 74 -4.36 0.73 -6.23
C ILE A 74 -5.66 1.22 -5.62
N ILE A 75 -6.57 0.29 -5.30
CA ILE A 75 -7.84 0.59 -4.63
C ILE A 75 -7.73 0.04 -3.21
N ASP A 76 -7.58 0.95 -2.26
CA ASP A 76 -7.49 0.59 -0.84
C ASP A 76 -8.89 0.48 -0.24
N GLU A 77 -9.05 -0.40 0.75
CA GLU A 77 -10.30 -0.76 1.41
C GLU A 77 -11.44 -1.05 0.42
N VAL A 78 -11.12 -1.78 -0.65
CA VAL A 78 -12.03 -2.02 -1.78
C VAL A 78 -13.39 -2.59 -1.36
N HIS A 79 -13.50 -3.23 -0.19
CA HIS A 79 -14.77 -3.73 0.36
C HIS A 79 -15.77 -2.60 0.71
N MET A 80 -15.31 -1.34 0.76
CA MET A 80 -16.16 -0.17 1.03
C MET A 80 -16.90 0.34 -0.22
N LEU A 81 -16.56 -0.15 -1.41
CA LEU A 81 -17.27 0.20 -2.63
C LEU A 81 -18.74 -0.23 -2.56
N SER A 82 -19.63 0.61 -3.08
CA SER A 82 -21.04 0.25 -3.23
C SER A 82 -21.22 -0.94 -4.19
N GLN A 83 -22.30 -1.69 -4.03
CA GLN A 83 -22.61 -2.81 -4.94
C GLN A 83 -22.70 -2.39 -6.40
N GLN A 84 -23.20 -1.18 -6.65
CA GLN A 84 -23.30 -0.63 -8.00
C GLN A 84 -21.93 -0.27 -8.57
N ALA A 85 -21.01 0.26 -7.73
CA ALA A 85 -19.62 0.53 -8.11
C ALA A 85 -18.88 -0.78 -8.43
N PHE A 86 -19.04 -1.82 -7.63
CA PHE A 86 -18.51 -3.16 -7.95
C PHE A 86 -19.00 -3.67 -9.30
N ASN A 87 -20.31 -3.59 -9.56
CA ASN A 87 -20.89 -4.05 -10.83
C ASN A 87 -20.36 -3.26 -12.04
N ALA A 88 -20.15 -1.95 -11.89
CA ALA A 88 -19.54 -1.14 -12.95
C ALA A 88 -18.08 -1.56 -13.23
N PHE A 89 -17.36 -1.95 -12.18
CA PHE A 89 -15.95 -2.34 -12.29
C PHE A 89 -15.74 -3.75 -12.86
N LEU A 90 -16.70 -4.67 -12.70
CA LEU A 90 -16.58 -6.06 -13.15
C LEU A 90 -16.17 -6.19 -14.60
N LYS A 91 -16.79 -5.44 -15.52
CA LYS A 91 -16.48 -5.49 -16.94
C LYS A 91 -15.01 -5.16 -17.23
N THR A 92 -14.45 -4.18 -16.53
CA THR A 92 -13.05 -3.78 -16.69
C THR A 92 -12.08 -4.83 -16.11
N LEU A 93 -12.49 -5.52 -15.05
CA LEU A 93 -11.72 -6.61 -14.46
C LEU A 93 -11.77 -7.91 -15.29
N GLU A 94 -12.84 -8.11 -16.07
CA GLU A 94 -12.96 -9.25 -16.99
C GLU A 94 -12.04 -9.12 -18.20
N GLU A 95 -11.96 -7.93 -18.77
CA GLU A 95 -11.16 -7.63 -19.96
C GLU A 95 -10.30 -6.36 -19.72
N PRO A 96 -9.30 -6.43 -18.81
CA PRO A 96 -8.47 -5.29 -18.53
C PRO A 96 -7.58 -4.95 -19.73
N PRO A 97 -7.38 -3.67 -20.05
CA PRO A 97 -6.37 -3.26 -21.02
C PRO A 97 -4.99 -3.82 -20.63
N ARG A 98 -4.19 -4.22 -21.61
CA ARG A 98 -2.87 -4.86 -21.38
C ARG A 98 -1.89 -4.00 -20.57
N HIS A 99 -2.07 -2.70 -20.58
CA HIS A 99 -1.25 -1.74 -19.84
C HIS A 99 -1.76 -1.46 -18.42
N ALA A 100 -2.96 -1.91 -18.07
CA ALA A 100 -3.58 -1.63 -16.77
C ALA A 100 -3.37 -2.79 -15.79
N ILE A 101 -2.91 -2.47 -14.59
CA ILE A 101 -2.78 -3.41 -13.47
C ILE A 101 -3.61 -2.89 -12.31
N PHE A 102 -4.51 -3.73 -11.80
CA PHE A 102 -5.33 -3.42 -10.64
C PHE A 102 -4.79 -4.14 -9.41
N ILE A 103 -4.65 -3.40 -8.32
CA ILE A 103 -4.28 -3.93 -7.00
C ILE A 103 -5.40 -3.55 -6.04
N LEU A 104 -6.15 -4.57 -5.62
CA LEU A 104 -7.26 -4.41 -4.71
C LEU A 104 -6.80 -4.77 -3.30
N ALA A 105 -6.74 -3.80 -2.40
CA ALA A 105 -6.37 -4.02 -1.01
C ALA A 105 -7.62 -4.01 -0.12
N THR A 106 -7.68 -4.93 0.85
CA THR A 106 -8.79 -5.00 1.79
C THR A 106 -8.37 -5.64 3.10
N THR A 107 -8.94 -5.19 4.18
CA THR A 107 -8.87 -5.83 5.50
C THR A 107 -9.96 -6.90 5.67
N GLU A 108 -10.99 -6.91 4.80
CA GLU A 108 -12.17 -7.77 4.92
C GLU A 108 -12.46 -8.53 3.62
N LYS A 109 -11.58 -9.50 3.29
CA LYS A 109 -11.70 -10.33 2.09
C LYS A 109 -13.09 -10.98 1.92
N HIS A 110 -13.73 -11.35 3.03
CA HIS A 110 -15.05 -12.01 3.01
C HIS A 110 -16.19 -11.11 2.51
N LYS A 111 -16.01 -9.78 2.52
CA LYS A 111 -16.97 -8.82 1.97
C LYS A 111 -16.83 -8.61 0.46
N ILE A 112 -15.76 -9.10 -0.15
CA ILE A 112 -15.57 -8.99 -1.60
C ILE A 112 -16.42 -10.04 -2.31
N ILE A 113 -17.15 -9.60 -3.33
CA ILE A 113 -18.01 -10.50 -4.11
C ILE A 113 -17.19 -11.58 -4.82
N PRO A 114 -17.67 -12.85 -4.84
CA PRO A 114 -16.92 -13.97 -5.41
C PRO A 114 -16.51 -13.77 -6.87
N THR A 115 -17.32 -13.04 -7.64
CA THR A 115 -17.04 -12.72 -9.04
C THR A 115 -15.79 -11.89 -9.24
N ILE A 116 -15.40 -11.03 -8.29
CA ILE A 116 -14.13 -10.29 -8.31
C ILE A 116 -13.00 -11.20 -7.85
N ILE A 117 -13.19 -11.93 -6.74
CA ILE A 117 -12.17 -12.82 -6.17
C ILE A 117 -11.70 -13.84 -7.22
N SER A 118 -12.62 -14.39 -8.02
CA SER A 118 -12.30 -15.39 -9.05
C SER A 118 -11.44 -14.86 -10.22
N ARG A 119 -11.31 -13.54 -10.35
CA ARG A 119 -10.51 -12.85 -11.39
C ARG A 119 -9.22 -12.25 -10.86
N CYS A 120 -8.96 -12.40 -9.58
CA CYS A 120 -7.79 -11.82 -8.92
C CYS A 120 -6.84 -12.91 -8.45
N GLN A 121 -5.54 -12.64 -8.52
CA GLN A 121 -4.56 -13.39 -7.76
C GLN A 121 -4.60 -12.89 -6.31
N ILE A 122 -4.77 -13.82 -5.36
CA ILE A 122 -4.91 -13.48 -3.95
C ILE A 122 -3.58 -13.62 -3.24
N PHE A 123 -3.22 -12.59 -2.48
CA PHE A 123 -2.07 -12.57 -1.58
C PHE A 123 -2.55 -12.26 -0.17
N ASP A 124 -2.51 -13.24 0.71
CA ASP A 124 -2.87 -13.07 2.11
C ASP A 124 -1.66 -12.58 2.91
N PHE A 125 -1.81 -11.46 3.62
CA PHE A 125 -0.79 -10.89 4.48
C PHE A 125 -1.09 -11.21 5.94
N ASN A 126 -0.17 -11.89 6.59
CA ASN A 126 -0.26 -12.19 8.02
C ASN A 126 0.18 -10.97 8.86
N ARG A 127 -0.20 -10.99 10.13
CA ARG A 127 0.30 -10.03 11.12
C ARG A 127 1.83 -10.15 11.25
N ILE A 128 2.50 -9.01 11.44
CA ILE A 128 3.95 -8.97 11.62
C ILE A 128 4.28 -9.55 12.99
N LYS A 129 5.36 -10.35 13.05
CA LYS A 129 5.83 -10.94 14.31
C LYS A 129 6.36 -9.85 15.25
N ILE A 130 6.22 -10.09 16.56
CA ILE A 130 6.67 -9.14 17.59
C ILE A 130 8.16 -8.82 17.42
N ASP A 131 9.00 -9.83 17.22
CA ASP A 131 10.45 -9.66 17.04
C ASP A 131 10.81 -8.76 15.85
N ASP A 132 10.05 -8.86 14.75
CA ASP A 132 10.26 -8.02 13.57
C ASP A 132 9.84 -6.58 13.82
N ILE A 133 8.77 -6.36 14.59
CA ILE A 133 8.33 -5.02 15.01
C ILE A 133 9.37 -4.40 15.95
N VAL A 134 9.86 -5.15 16.94
CA VAL A 134 10.91 -4.69 17.86
C VAL A 134 12.16 -4.27 17.10
N ARG A 135 12.62 -5.13 16.16
CA ARG A 135 13.77 -4.81 15.30
C ARG A 135 13.56 -3.51 14.53
N GLN A 136 12.36 -3.33 13.95
CA GLN A 136 12.05 -2.12 13.20
C GLN A 136 11.99 -0.88 14.10
N LEU A 137 11.38 -0.96 15.28
CA LEU A 137 11.36 0.14 16.25
C LEU A 137 12.77 0.55 16.67
N THR A 138 13.64 -0.43 16.96
CA THR A 138 15.03 -0.18 17.29
C THR A 138 15.79 0.51 16.15
N ASN A 139 15.58 0.05 14.90
CA ASN A 139 16.18 0.68 13.72
C ASN A 139 15.72 2.13 13.53
N VAL A 140 14.44 2.40 13.74
CA VAL A 140 13.88 3.77 13.66
C VAL A 140 14.45 4.63 14.76
N ALA A 141 14.43 4.16 16.01
CA ALA A 141 14.98 4.87 17.16
C ALA A 141 16.46 5.25 16.93
N GLN A 142 17.28 4.31 16.45
CA GLN A 142 18.68 4.57 16.14
C GLN A 142 18.86 5.66 15.07
N LYS A 143 18.04 5.67 14.01
CA LYS A 143 18.09 6.67 12.93
C LYS A 143 17.70 8.06 13.42
N GLU A 144 16.74 8.14 14.35
CA GLU A 144 16.26 9.40 14.93
C GLU A 144 17.09 9.86 16.15
N GLY A 145 18.13 9.11 16.54
CA GLY A 145 18.96 9.43 17.69
C GLY A 145 18.22 9.30 19.03
N ILE A 146 17.30 8.34 19.12
CA ILE A 146 16.48 8.02 20.29
C ILE A 146 16.99 6.73 20.89
N THR A 147 17.12 6.70 22.22
CA THR A 147 17.43 5.48 22.97
C THR A 147 16.13 4.79 23.36
N ILE A 148 15.96 3.53 22.99
CA ILE A 148 14.82 2.70 23.38
C ILE A 148 15.33 1.45 24.12
N GLU A 149 14.78 1.18 25.29
CA GLU A 149 15.08 -0.06 26.02
C GLU A 149 14.38 -1.25 25.36
N PRO A 150 15.01 -2.47 25.37
CA PRO A 150 14.42 -3.67 24.77
C PRO A 150 13.04 -3.99 25.34
N GLU A 151 12.85 -3.82 26.64
CA GLU A 151 11.58 -4.04 27.34
C GLU A 151 10.49 -3.10 26.83
N ALA A 152 10.80 -1.82 26.69
CA ALA A 152 9.87 -0.81 26.16
C ALA A 152 9.49 -1.13 24.70
N ALA A 153 10.46 -1.52 23.87
CA ALA A 153 10.19 -1.92 22.49
C ALA A 153 9.26 -3.15 22.41
N ASN A 154 9.46 -4.14 23.30
CA ASN A 154 8.61 -5.33 23.39
C ASN A 154 7.18 -4.99 23.83
N VAL A 155 7.02 -4.10 24.81
CA VAL A 155 5.69 -3.65 25.27
C VAL A 155 4.95 -2.95 24.13
N ILE A 156 5.59 -2.05 23.39
CA ILE A 156 5.01 -1.37 22.23
C ILE A 156 4.61 -2.38 21.15
N ALA A 157 5.50 -3.30 20.79
CA ALA A 157 5.24 -4.31 19.76
C ALA A 157 4.09 -5.24 20.13
N THR A 158 4.00 -5.65 21.39
CA THR A 158 2.91 -6.49 21.92
C THR A 158 1.58 -5.74 21.85
N LYS A 159 1.56 -4.46 22.27
CA LYS A 159 0.35 -3.62 22.24
C LYS A 159 -0.15 -3.37 20.82
N ALA A 160 0.76 -3.25 19.86
CA ALA A 160 0.43 -3.06 18.44
C ALA A 160 -0.16 -4.32 17.77
N SER A 161 -0.10 -5.49 18.44
CA SER A 161 -0.76 -6.73 17.98
C SER A 161 -0.49 -7.08 16.51
N GLY A 162 0.75 -6.85 16.03
CA GLY A 162 1.16 -7.15 14.64
C GLY A 162 0.91 -6.04 13.63
N GLY A 163 0.43 -4.87 14.05
CA GLY A 163 0.27 -3.66 13.24
C GLY A 163 1.50 -2.76 13.32
N LEU A 164 2.34 -2.70 12.28
CA LEU A 164 3.53 -1.84 12.32
C LEU A 164 3.18 -0.34 12.39
N ARG A 165 2.09 0.09 11.72
CA ARG A 165 1.62 1.47 11.79
C ARG A 165 1.25 1.85 13.22
N ASP A 166 0.54 0.97 13.92
CA ASP A 166 0.13 1.19 15.31
C ASP A 166 1.36 1.23 16.24
N ALA A 167 2.33 0.33 16.02
CA ALA A 167 3.58 0.33 16.77
C ALA A 167 4.35 1.65 16.62
N LEU A 168 4.48 2.15 15.41
CA LEU A 168 5.15 3.42 15.13
C LEU A 168 4.39 4.61 15.72
N SER A 169 3.05 4.60 15.66
CA SER A 169 2.21 5.66 16.26
C SER A 169 2.34 5.68 17.78
N ILE A 170 2.35 4.50 18.42
CA ILE A 170 2.56 4.39 19.88
C ILE A 170 3.97 4.88 20.23
N PHE A 171 4.98 4.49 19.47
CA PHE A 171 6.37 4.92 19.66
C PHE A 171 6.49 6.44 19.56
N ASP A 172 5.93 7.06 18.54
CA ASP A 172 5.94 8.52 18.35
C ASP A 172 5.26 9.27 19.51
N GLN A 173 4.12 8.77 19.97
CA GLN A 173 3.46 9.30 21.16
C GLN A 173 4.35 9.25 22.41
N ILE A 174 4.99 8.10 22.67
CA ILE A 174 5.87 7.93 23.83
C ILE A 174 7.06 8.88 23.73
N VAL A 175 7.71 8.97 22.57
CA VAL A 175 8.84 9.89 22.33
C VAL A 175 8.43 11.34 22.57
N SER A 176 7.22 11.73 22.18
CA SER A 176 6.70 13.08 22.41
C SER A 176 6.57 13.43 23.90
N PHE A 177 6.37 12.43 24.78
CA PHE A 177 6.28 12.61 26.23
C PHE A 177 7.63 12.43 26.94
N SER A 178 8.39 11.39 26.61
CA SER A 178 9.64 11.01 27.31
C SER A 178 10.89 11.67 26.72
N GLY A 179 10.77 12.32 25.57
CA GLY A 179 11.91 12.82 24.83
C GLY A 179 12.76 11.72 24.23
N LYS A 180 14.10 11.86 24.28
CA LYS A 180 15.03 10.95 23.60
C LYS A 180 15.30 9.61 24.30
N ASN A 181 14.72 9.40 25.48
CA ASN A 181 14.92 8.18 26.26
C ASN A 181 13.57 7.49 26.52
N VAL A 182 13.36 6.35 25.89
CA VAL A 182 12.16 5.50 26.04
C VAL A 182 12.54 4.29 26.88
N THR A 183 12.05 4.29 28.13
CA THR A 183 12.32 3.24 29.15
C THR A 183 11.06 2.45 29.46
#